data_51b0fc2f6715ef1bcdf841b8748da932
#
_entry.id   51b0fc2f6715ef1bcdf841b8748da932
#
_cell.length_a   1.000
_cell.length_b   1.000
_cell.length_c   1.000
_cell.angle_alpha   90.00
_cell.angle_beta   90.00
_cell.angle_gamma   90.00
#
_symmetry.space_group_name_H-M   'P 1'
#
loop_
_entity.id
_entity.type
_entity.pdbx_description
1 polymer ?
#
loop_
_entity_poly.entity_id
_entity_poly.type
_entity_poly.pdbx_seq_one_letter_code
_entity_poly.pdbx_strand_id
1 'polypeptide(L)'
;PRVRRQRQMCIRDSVKGLTTNVDELEIYGFENGYKGLIYEQYRILTASDFSGILTRGGTILGSSRQPFKQMRVPDENGLDKVEAMKSTYRKLGLDCLVILGGNGTQKTANLLREEGLNIIHLPKTIDNDIYGTDVTFGFQSAINIATETIDCIHTTAASHNRVFIVAVSYTHLTLPTNS
;
A
#
# COMPACT_ATOMS: atom_id res chain seq x y z
N PRO A 1 -2.11 -13.50 8.55
CA PRO A 1 -0.77 -13.06 8.12
C PRO A 1 -0.60 -12.95 6.61
N ARG A 2 -1.28 -13.79 5.77
CA ARG A 2 -1.12 -13.78 4.30
C ARG A 2 -1.60 -12.49 3.62
N VAL A 3 -2.67 -11.84 4.10
CA VAL A 3 -3.20 -10.59 3.51
C VAL A 3 -2.21 -9.42 3.61
N ARG A 4 -1.35 -9.38 4.63
CA ARG A 4 -0.37 -8.31 4.81
C ARG A 4 0.90 -8.47 3.96
N ARG A 5 1.06 -9.60 3.26
CA ARG A 5 2.23 -9.88 2.40
C ARG A 5 2.23 -9.10 1.08
N GLN A 6 1.08 -8.64 0.62
CA GLN A 6 0.94 -8.00 -0.70
C GLN A 6 1.78 -6.74 -0.86
N ARG A 7 1.91 -5.92 0.20
CA ARG A 7 2.79 -4.76 0.17
C ARG A 7 4.24 -5.17 -0.07
N GLN A 8 4.70 -6.21 0.60
CA GLN A 8 6.05 -6.75 0.42
C GLN A 8 6.26 -7.32 -0.98
N MET A 9 5.25 -8.01 -1.54
CA MET A 9 5.30 -8.49 -2.92
C MET A 9 5.45 -7.33 -3.91
N CYS A 10 4.57 -6.31 -3.80
CA CYS A 10 4.64 -5.14 -4.68
C CYS A 10 5.98 -4.41 -4.56
N ILE A 11 6.51 -4.21 -3.35
CA ILE A 11 7.83 -3.59 -3.13
C ILE A 11 8.91 -4.42 -3.83
N ARG A 12 8.99 -5.73 -3.53
CA ARG A 12 10.01 -6.61 -4.11
C ARG A 12 9.93 -6.68 -5.63
N ASP A 13 8.74 -6.82 -6.18
CA ASP A 13 8.56 -7.02 -7.61
C ASP A 13 8.82 -5.72 -8.39
N SER A 14 8.46 -4.56 -7.81
CA SER A 14 8.85 -3.26 -8.38
C SER A 14 10.37 -3.09 -8.41
N VAL A 15 11.05 -3.39 -7.30
CA VAL A 15 12.50 -3.32 -7.24
C VAL A 15 13.15 -4.30 -8.22
N LYS A 16 12.68 -5.54 -8.26
CA LYS A 16 13.19 -6.54 -9.21
C LYS A 16 13.02 -6.08 -10.66
N GLY A 17 11.85 -5.53 -11.00
CA GLY A 17 11.61 -4.98 -12.34
C GLY A 17 12.56 -3.83 -12.68
N LEU A 18 12.79 -2.92 -11.75
CA LEU A 18 13.71 -1.80 -11.94
C LEU A 18 15.15 -2.28 -12.08
N THR A 19 15.65 -3.12 -11.17
CA THR A 19 17.03 -3.62 -11.20
C THR A 19 17.33 -4.51 -12.41
N THR A 20 16.31 -5.05 -13.06
CA THR A 20 16.49 -5.83 -14.31
C THR A 20 16.63 -4.95 -15.54
N ASN A 21 16.05 -3.74 -15.50
CA ASN A 21 15.92 -2.87 -16.68
C ASN A 21 16.73 -1.56 -16.56
N VAL A 22 17.34 -1.28 -15.42
CA VAL A 22 18.11 -0.05 -15.17
C VAL A 22 19.45 -0.43 -14.58
N ASP A 23 20.54 -0.02 -15.23
CA ASP A 23 21.90 -0.41 -14.85
C ASP A 23 22.38 0.29 -13.57
N GLU A 24 22.09 1.59 -13.43
CA GLU A 24 22.42 2.37 -12.25
C GLU A 24 21.14 2.79 -11.52
N LEU A 25 20.86 2.16 -10.40
CA LEU A 25 19.64 2.37 -9.62
C LEU A 25 19.96 2.55 -8.14
N GLU A 26 19.61 3.71 -7.60
CA GLU A 26 19.58 3.97 -6.18
C GLU A 26 18.14 4.03 -5.67
N ILE A 27 17.83 3.29 -4.61
CA ILE A 27 16.44 3.16 -4.11
C ILE A 27 16.35 3.74 -2.71
N TYR A 28 15.55 4.79 -2.57
CA TYR A 28 15.20 5.40 -1.29
C TYR A 28 13.88 4.82 -0.77
N GLY A 29 13.92 4.22 0.39
CA GLY A 29 12.73 3.71 1.08
C GLY A 29 12.26 4.69 2.13
N PHE A 30 11.14 5.38 1.88
CA PHE A 30 10.55 6.31 2.86
C PHE A 30 9.81 5.55 3.97
N GLU A 31 10.18 5.80 5.21
CA GLU A 31 9.58 5.16 6.37
C GLU A 31 8.19 5.74 6.66
N ASN A 32 7.25 4.87 7.01
CA ASN A 32 5.87 5.27 7.30
C ASN A 32 5.15 6.02 6.15
N GLY A 33 5.52 5.74 4.90
CA GLY A 33 4.89 6.31 3.71
C GLY A 33 5.06 7.82 3.59
N TYR A 34 3.98 8.57 3.33
CA TYR A 34 4.05 10.02 3.17
C TYR A 34 4.63 10.76 4.38
N LYS A 35 4.51 10.21 5.59
CA LYS A 35 5.14 10.80 6.77
C LYS A 35 6.66 10.86 6.59
N GLY A 36 7.26 9.79 6.11
CA GLY A 36 8.70 9.76 5.83
C GLY A 36 9.12 10.76 4.75
N LEU A 37 8.30 10.93 3.71
CA LEU A 37 8.57 11.91 2.66
C LEU A 37 8.44 13.36 3.17
N ILE A 38 7.50 13.65 4.07
CA ILE A 38 7.30 14.97 4.67
C ILE A 38 8.46 15.35 5.60
N TYR A 39 8.91 14.40 6.44
CA TYR A 39 9.89 14.65 7.51
C TYR A 39 11.29 14.11 7.20
N GLU A 40 11.60 13.81 5.94
CA GLU A 40 12.89 13.29 5.47
C GLU A 40 13.35 12.02 6.20
N GLN A 41 12.40 11.13 6.55
CA GLN A 41 12.69 9.85 7.18
C GLN A 41 12.78 8.76 6.11
N TYR A 42 13.98 8.46 5.68
CA TYR A 42 14.24 7.47 4.63
C TYR A 42 15.52 6.69 4.91
N ARG A 43 15.69 5.60 4.20
CA ARG A 43 16.93 4.83 4.14
C ARG A 43 17.20 4.37 2.71
N ILE A 44 18.45 4.25 2.36
CA ILE A 44 18.85 3.65 1.09
C ILE A 44 18.66 2.14 1.20
N LEU A 45 17.99 1.56 0.22
CA LEU A 45 17.65 0.15 0.17
C LEU A 45 18.60 -0.58 -0.79
N THR A 46 19.10 -1.70 -0.32
CA THR A 46 19.99 -2.58 -1.08
C THR A 46 19.30 -3.90 -1.42
N ALA A 47 19.85 -4.69 -2.31
CA ALA A 47 19.31 -5.99 -2.69
C ALA A 47 19.06 -6.92 -1.49
N SER A 48 19.87 -6.81 -0.43
CA SER A 48 19.71 -7.59 0.79
C SER A 48 18.44 -7.24 1.59
N ASP A 49 17.96 -6.00 1.51
CA ASP A 49 16.74 -5.56 2.21
C ASP A 49 15.48 -6.25 1.66
N PHE A 50 15.53 -6.70 0.41
CA PHE A 50 14.42 -7.37 -0.27
C PHE A 50 14.47 -8.90 -0.15
N SER A 51 15.53 -9.44 0.45
CA SER A 51 15.66 -10.88 0.67
C SER A 51 14.74 -11.34 1.81
N GLY A 52 13.99 -12.43 1.60
CA GLY A 52 13.12 -13.03 2.61
C GLY A 52 11.90 -12.21 3.04
N ILE A 53 11.63 -11.03 2.44
CA ILE A 53 10.51 -10.18 2.85
C ILE A 53 9.13 -10.79 2.57
N LEU A 54 9.01 -11.71 1.63
CA LEU A 54 7.73 -12.34 1.28
C LEU A 54 7.14 -13.19 2.41
N THR A 55 7.96 -13.65 3.34
CA THR A 55 7.53 -14.42 4.51
C THR A 55 7.11 -13.54 5.68
N ARG A 56 7.46 -12.24 5.63
CA ARG A 56 7.13 -11.26 6.67
C ARG A 56 5.76 -10.64 6.44
N GLY A 57 5.01 -10.40 7.50
CA GLY A 57 3.78 -9.64 7.45
C GLY A 57 4.03 -8.12 7.46
N GLY A 58 3.06 -7.34 7.00
CA GLY A 58 3.15 -5.87 7.01
C GLY A 58 4.01 -5.28 5.89
N THR A 59 4.89 -4.39 6.23
CA THR A 59 5.83 -3.74 5.30
C THR A 59 7.15 -3.43 6.01
N ILE A 60 8.27 -3.59 5.29
CA ILE A 60 9.61 -3.27 5.81
C ILE A 60 9.83 -1.78 6.05
N LEU A 61 9.01 -0.93 5.41
CA LEU A 61 9.09 0.53 5.53
C LEU A 61 8.06 1.12 6.51
N GLY A 62 7.21 0.29 7.11
CA GLY A 62 6.12 0.79 7.93
C GLY A 62 5.00 1.45 7.12
N SER A 63 4.04 2.02 7.81
CA SER A 63 2.97 2.81 7.19
C SER A 63 2.33 3.74 8.23
N SER A 64 1.90 4.93 7.80
CA SER A 64 1.10 5.84 8.60
C SER A 64 -0.16 6.25 7.86
N ARG A 65 -1.16 6.69 8.61
CA ARG A 65 -2.37 7.25 8.03
C ARG A 65 -2.19 8.77 7.90
N GLN A 66 -2.12 9.24 6.67
CA GLN A 66 -2.09 10.66 6.33
C GLN A 66 -3.34 10.98 5.49
N PRO A 67 -4.42 11.54 6.09
CA PRO A 67 -5.65 11.79 5.37
C PRO A 67 -5.45 12.83 4.26
N PHE A 68 -5.93 12.53 3.04
CA PHE A 68 -5.82 13.43 1.89
C PHE A 68 -6.34 14.85 2.19
N LYS A 69 -7.45 14.96 2.91
CA LYS A 69 -8.05 16.26 3.27
C LYS A 69 -7.12 17.14 4.11
N GLN A 70 -6.15 16.54 4.81
CA GLN A 70 -5.19 17.25 5.68
C GLN A 70 -3.86 17.52 4.99
N MET A 71 -3.67 17.11 3.72
CA MET A 71 -2.39 17.31 3.03
C MET A 71 -2.07 18.79 2.76
N ARG A 72 -3.08 19.59 2.47
CA ARG A 72 -2.92 21.05 2.26
C ARG A 72 -3.09 21.87 3.55
N VAL A 73 -3.29 21.21 4.69
CA VAL A 73 -3.36 21.86 6.00
C VAL A 73 -1.97 21.76 6.63
N PRO A 74 -1.35 22.90 7.02
CA PRO A 74 -0.07 22.88 7.72
C PRO A 74 -0.13 22.00 8.96
N ASP A 75 1.00 21.46 9.36
CA ASP A 75 1.09 20.72 10.61
C ASP A 75 1.10 21.68 11.85
N GLU A 76 1.22 21.11 13.04
CA GLU A 76 1.24 21.86 14.31
C GLU A 76 2.39 22.88 14.39
N ASN A 77 3.44 22.71 13.59
CA ASN A 77 4.59 23.60 13.49
C ASN A 77 4.48 24.59 12.31
N GLY A 78 3.34 24.61 11.61
CA GLY A 78 3.13 25.46 10.43
C GLY A 78 3.79 24.96 9.15
N LEU A 79 4.27 23.69 9.11
CA LEU A 79 4.91 23.12 7.93
C LEU A 79 3.88 22.82 6.84
N ASP A 80 4.08 23.35 5.64
CA ASP A 80 3.35 22.92 4.45
C ASP A 80 3.85 21.53 4.01
N LYS A 81 2.98 20.52 4.18
CA LYS A 81 3.32 19.13 3.91
C LYS A 81 3.59 18.87 2.42
N VAL A 82 2.87 19.55 1.53
CA VAL A 82 3.04 19.38 0.08
C VAL A 82 4.39 19.95 -0.34
N GLU A 83 4.71 21.15 0.11
CA GLU A 83 6.00 21.79 -0.21
C GLU A 83 7.17 21.02 0.44
N ALA A 84 7.00 20.49 1.66
CA ALA A 84 7.99 19.62 2.29
C ALA A 84 8.27 18.36 1.46
N MET A 85 7.24 17.67 0.95
CA MET A 85 7.42 16.51 0.07
C MET A 85 8.13 16.86 -1.24
N LYS A 86 7.80 18.00 -1.85
CA LYS A 86 8.48 18.51 -3.05
C LYS A 86 9.94 18.83 -2.78
N SER A 87 10.21 19.47 -1.64
CA SER A 87 11.57 19.80 -1.19
C SER A 87 12.41 18.54 -1.04
N THR A 88 11.89 17.52 -0.35
CA THR A 88 12.57 16.22 -0.18
C THR A 88 12.83 15.54 -1.52
N TYR A 89 11.85 15.54 -2.43
CA TYR A 89 11.99 14.98 -3.77
C TYR A 89 13.14 15.64 -4.56
N ARG A 90 13.20 16.97 -4.55
CA ARG A 90 14.25 17.74 -5.25
C ARG A 90 15.62 17.59 -4.58
N LYS A 91 15.65 17.65 -3.26
CA LYS A 91 16.88 17.54 -2.45
C LYS A 91 17.59 16.21 -2.68
N LEU A 92 16.84 15.12 -2.82
CA LEU A 92 17.37 13.80 -3.08
C LEU A 92 17.61 13.51 -4.58
N GLY A 93 17.23 14.43 -5.46
CA GLY A 93 17.36 14.25 -6.90
C GLY A 93 16.58 13.05 -7.44
N LEU A 94 15.39 12.79 -6.88
CA LEU A 94 14.61 11.62 -7.27
C LEU A 94 14.05 11.77 -8.70
N ASP A 95 14.19 10.73 -9.51
CA ASP A 95 13.63 10.68 -10.86
C ASP A 95 12.15 10.31 -10.84
N CYS A 96 11.72 9.49 -9.88
CA CYS A 96 10.36 9.02 -9.77
C CYS A 96 10.02 8.60 -8.33
N LEU A 97 8.75 8.76 -7.94
CA LEU A 97 8.19 8.15 -6.72
C LEU A 97 7.24 7.01 -7.08
N VAL A 98 7.54 5.81 -6.62
CA VAL A 98 6.64 4.65 -6.69
C VAL A 98 5.84 4.56 -5.39
N ILE A 99 4.53 4.74 -5.49
CA ILE A 99 3.63 4.86 -4.33
C ILE A 99 2.65 3.69 -4.32
N LEU A 100 2.64 2.94 -3.22
CA LEU A 100 1.76 1.78 -3.04
C LEU A 100 0.67 2.08 -2.01
N GLY A 101 -0.58 2.01 -2.42
CA GLY A 101 -1.67 2.25 -1.47
C GLY A 101 -3.06 2.25 -2.07
N GLY A 102 -4.06 2.52 -1.23
CA GLY A 102 -5.46 2.58 -1.58
C GLY A 102 -5.90 3.97 -2.09
N ASN A 103 -7.21 4.17 -2.18
CA ASN A 103 -7.85 5.37 -2.73
C ASN A 103 -7.33 6.69 -2.11
N GLY A 104 -7.20 6.76 -0.77
CA GLY A 104 -6.65 7.96 -0.12
C GLY A 104 -5.20 8.26 -0.53
N THR A 105 -4.38 7.22 -0.69
CA THR A 105 -2.99 7.33 -1.15
C THR A 105 -2.94 7.77 -2.61
N GLN A 106 -3.83 7.26 -3.46
CA GLN A 106 -3.94 7.65 -4.88
C GLN A 106 -4.27 9.15 -5.02
N LYS A 107 -5.20 9.67 -4.21
CA LYS A 107 -5.55 11.09 -4.23
C LYS A 107 -4.35 11.98 -3.91
N THR A 108 -3.55 11.61 -2.92
CA THR A 108 -2.30 12.33 -2.59
C THR A 108 -1.25 12.15 -3.69
N ALA A 109 -1.12 10.97 -4.28
CA ALA A 109 -0.23 10.74 -5.41
C ALA A 109 -0.59 11.63 -6.62
N ASN A 110 -1.89 11.75 -6.95
CA ASN A 110 -2.37 12.63 -7.99
C ASN A 110 -2.09 14.12 -7.67
N LEU A 111 -2.28 14.53 -6.42
CA LEU A 111 -1.92 15.87 -5.97
C LEU A 111 -0.44 16.17 -6.24
N LEU A 112 0.46 15.27 -5.87
CA LEU A 112 1.91 15.44 -6.09
C LEU A 112 2.25 15.45 -7.59
N ARG A 113 1.54 14.66 -8.41
CA ARG A 113 1.69 14.68 -9.86
C ARG A 113 1.27 16.05 -10.44
N GLU A 114 0.19 16.62 -9.97
CA GLU A 114 -0.27 17.97 -10.36
C GLU A 114 0.72 19.05 -9.94
N GLU A 115 1.45 18.85 -8.86
CA GLU A 115 2.55 19.70 -8.40
C GLU A 115 3.87 19.47 -9.17
N GLY A 116 3.85 18.62 -10.21
CA GLY A 116 4.96 18.42 -11.14
C GLY A 116 5.95 17.32 -10.77
N LEU A 117 5.63 16.44 -9.82
CA LEU A 117 6.47 15.29 -9.50
C LEU A 117 6.16 14.12 -10.45
N ASN A 118 7.19 13.35 -10.80
CA ASN A 118 7.00 12.10 -11.54
C ASN A 118 6.54 10.99 -10.59
N ILE A 119 5.29 10.55 -10.75
CA ILE A 119 4.63 9.63 -9.81
C ILE A 119 4.12 8.39 -10.53
N ILE A 120 4.42 7.23 -10.00
CA ILE A 120 3.78 5.96 -10.37
C ILE A 120 3.01 5.44 -9.16
N HIS A 121 1.68 5.29 -9.30
CA HIS A 121 0.85 4.74 -8.25
C HIS A 121 0.49 3.29 -8.53
N LEU A 122 0.78 2.39 -7.56
CA LEU A 122 0.38 0.99 -7.59
C LEU A 122 -0.88 0.80 -6.72
N PRO A 123 -2.02 0.44 -7.32
CA PRO A 123 -3.31 0.37 -6.62
C PRO A 123 -3.35 -0.85 -5.69
N LYS A 124 -2.98 -0.67 -4.42
CA LYS A 124 -2.95 -1.72 -3.40
C LYS A 124 -4.02 -1.51 -2.36
N THR A 125 -5.08 -2.28 -2.46
CA THR A 125 -6.16 -2.39 -1.47
C THR A 125 -6.80 -3.78 -1.55
N ILE A 126 -7.54 -4.17 -0.51
CA ILE A 126 -8.38 -5.37 -0.54
C ILE A 126 -9.81 -5.06 -0.98
N ASP A 127 -10.17 -3.79 -1.09
CA ASP A 127 -11.54 -3.35 -1.32
C ASP A 127 -11.92 -3.24 -2.81
N ASN A 128 -10.95 -3.30 -3.71
CA ASN A 128 -11.13 -3.16 -5.17
C ASN A 128 -11.89 -1.88 -5.56
N ASP A 129 -11.64 -0.77 -4.85
CA ASP A 129 -12.40 0.48 -4.90
C ASP A 129 -11.65 1.63 -5.60
N ILE A 130 -10.62 1.32 -6.38
CA ILE A 130 -9.80 2.31 -7.07
C ILE A 130 -10.27 2.46 -8.51
N TYR A 131 -10.74 3.65 -8.86
CA TYR A 131 -11.17 3.98 -10.21
C TYR A 131 -10.03 3.83 -11.23
N GLY A 132 -10.36 3.27 -12.40
CA GLY A 132 -9.40 3.07 -13.48
C GLY A 132 -8.55 1.80 -13.35
N THR A 133 -8.91 0.89 -12.46
CA THR A 133 -8.25 -0.41 -12.28
C THR A 133 -9.29 -1.52 -12.25
N ASP A 134 -9.05 -2.62 -12.95
CA ASP A 134 -9.96 -3.76 -12.97
C ASP A 134 -9.86 -4.55 -11.66
N VAL A 135 -8.63 -4.82 -11.23
CA VAL A 135 -8.34 -5.56 -9.99
C VAL A 135 -7.18 -4.91 -9.24
N THR A 136 -7.40 -4.60 -7.97
CA THR A 136 -6.35 -4.06 -7.10
C THR A 136 -5.46 -5.14 -6.52
N PHE A 137 -4.18 -4.79 -6.28
CA PHE A 137 -3.24 -5.67 -5.61
C PHE A 137 -3.70 -5.96 -4.18
N GLY A 138 -4.19 -7.16 -3.96
CA GLY A 138 -4.68 -7.59 -2.66
C GLY A 138 -6.12 -8.07 -2.62
N PHE A 139 -6.94 -7.69 -3.56
CA PHE A 139 -8.34 -8.07 -3.62
C PHE A 139 -8.52 -9.60 -3.71
N GLN A 140 -7.94 -10.24 -4.72
CA GLN A 140 -8.06 -11.70 -4.91
C GLN A 140 -7.49 -12.48 -3.72
N SER A 141 -6.39 -12.03 -3.14
CA SER A 141 -5.84 -12.67 -1.94
C SER A 141 -6.76 -12.53 -0.73
N ALA A 142 -7.44 -11.42 -0.60
CA ALA A 142 -8.41 -11.23 0.48
C ALA A 142 -9.62 -12.16 0.32
N ILE A 143 -10.14 -12.29 -0.91
CA ILE A 143 -11.23 -13.22 -1.22
C ILE A 143 -10.82 -14.66 -0.88
N ASN A 144 -9.68 -15.13 -1.35
CA ASN A 144 -9.22 -16.51 -1.11
C ASN A 144 -9.11 -16.81 0.38
N ILE A 145 -8.55 -15.89 1.18
CA ILE A 145 -8.41 -16.07 2.62
C ILE A 145 -9.77 -16.02 3.33
N ALA A 146 -10.66 -15.15 2.90
CA ALA A 146 -12.02 -15.08 3.45
C ALA A 146 -12.76 -16.39 3.19
N THR A 147 -12.70 -16.92 1.96
CA THR A 147 -13.30 -18.19 1.59
C THR A 147 -12.74 -19.35 2.43
N GLU A 148 -11.40 -19.50 2.49
CA GLU A 148 -10.76 -20.53 3.32
C GLU A 148 -11.21 -20.44 4.80
N THR A 149 -11.34 -19.23 5.32
CA THR A 149 -11.76 -19.00 6.70
C THR A 149 -13.23 -19.41 6.92
N ILE A 150 -14.10 -19.05 5.97
CA ILE A 150 -15.52 -19.41 6.02
C ILE A 150 -15.69 -20.93 5.95
N ASP A 151 -14.97 -21.61 5.07
CA ASP A 151 -14.99 -23.07 4.95
C ASP A 151 -14.58 -23.75 6.26
N CYS A 152 -13.54 -23.24 6.92
CA CYS A 152 -13.12 -23.76 8.24
C CYS A 152 -14.18 -23.56 9.34
N ILE A 153 -14.95 -22.47 9.29
CA ILE A 153 -15.97 -22.15 10.29
C ILE A 153 -17.26 -22.92 10.02
N HIS A 154 -17.58 -23.20 8.76
CA HIS A 154 -18.83 -23.78 8.31
C HIS A 154 -19.13 -25.13 9.01
N THR A 155 -18.14 -26.02 9.11
CA THR A 155 -18.30 -27.31 9.78
C THR A 155 -18.65 -27.18 11.27
N THR A 156 -18.03 -26.22 11.96
CA THR A 156 -18.32 -25.92 13.36
C THR A 156 -19.69 -25.29 13.53
N ALA A 157 -20.10 -24.42 12.62
CA ALA A 157 -21.42 -23.81 12.62
C ALA A 157 -22.51 -24.88 12.50
N ALA A 158 -22.37 -25.78 11.52
CA ALA A 158 -23.32 -26.86 11.26
C ALA A 158 -23.42 -27.86 12.44
N SER A 159 -22.27 -28.28 13.01
CA SER A 159 -22.26 -29.28 14.07
C SER A 159 -22.79 -28.79 15.42
N HIS A 160 -22.79 -27.49 15.66
CA HIS A 160 -23.20 -26.90 16.94
C HIS A 160 -24.40 -25.93 16.82
N ASN A 161 -25.05 -25.85 15.66
CA ASN A 161 -26.14 -24.90 15.38
C ASN A 161 -25.77 -23.44 15.78
N ARG A 162 -24.55 -23.04 15.43
CA ARG A 162 -24.04 -21.69 15.76
C ARG A 162 -24.10 -20.77 14.57
N VAL A 163 -24.31 -19.49 14.85
CA VAL A 163 -24.20 -18.41 13.87
C VAL A 163 -22.86 -17.72 14.04
N PHE A 164 -22.12 -17.58 12.95
CA PHE A 164 -20.85 -16.84 12.91
C PHE A 164 -20.99 -15.62 12.00
N ILE A 165 -20.41 -14.51 12.42
CA ILE A 165 -20.34 -13.28 11.63
C ILE A 165 -18.88 -13.08 11.24
N VAL A 166 -18.61 -13.08 9.91
CA VAL A 166 -17.28 -12.85 9.37
C VAL A 166 -17.23 -11.45 8.75
N ALA A 167 -16.49 -10.54 9.38
CA ALA A 167 -16.26 -9.20 8.88
C ALA A 167 -14.88 -9.12 8.20
N VAL A 168 -14.85 -8.84 6.90
CA VAL A 168 -13.60 -8.73 6.13
C VAL A 168 -13.27 -7.27 5.83
N SER A 169 -14.20 -6.52 5.26
CA SER A 169 -14.08 -5.12 4.89
C SER A 169 -15.45 -4.51 4.64
N TYR A 170 -15.55 -3.49 3.78
CA TYR A 170 -16.80 -2.85 3.41
C TYR A 170 -17.72 -3.73 2.54
N THR A 171 -18.94 -3.28 2.29
CA THR A 171 -20.06 -4.01 1.71
C THR A 171 -19.85 -4.55 0.29
N HIS A 172 -18.86 -4.09 -0.46
CA HIS A 172 -18.61 -4.56 -1.82
C HIS A 172 -17.78 -5.85 -1.92
N LEU A 173 -17.25 -6.35 -0.81
CA LEU A 173 -16.74 -7.72 -0.68
C LEU A 173 -17.90 -8.69 -0.40
N THR A 174 -18.89 -8.70 -1.26
CA THR A 174 -19.98 -9.67 -1.15
C THR A 174 -19.55 -11.00 -1.79
N LEU A 175 -19.47 -12.04 -0.96
CA LEU A 175 -19.44 -13.41 -1.50
C LEU A 175 -20.80 -13.72 -2.10
N PRO A 176 -20.89 -14.40 -3.26
CA PRO A 176 -22.15 -14.89 -3.77
C PRO A 176 -22.73 -15.86 -2.74
N THR A 177 -23.79 -15.44 -2.07
CA THR A 177 -24.60 -16.33 -1.24
C THR A 177 -25.46 -17.19 -2.17
N ASN A 178 -25.02 -18.39 -2.46
CA ASN A 178 -25.92 -19.37 -3.03
C ASN A 178 -26.86 -19.82 -1.90
N SER A 179 -28.10 -19.37 -2.00
CA SER A 179 -29.22 -19.92 -1.25
C SER A 179 -29.58 -21.30 -1.79
#